data_b237b6f55e8e2adc48dfc192305174d8
#
_entry.id   b237b6f55e8e2adc48dfc192305174d8
#
_cell.length_a   1.000
_cell.length_b   1.000
_cell.length_c   1.000
_cell.angle_alpha   90.00
_cell.angle_beta   90.00
_cell.angle_gamma   90.00
#
_symmetry.space_group_name_H-M   'P 1'
#
loop_
_entity.id
_entity.type
_entity.pdbx_description
1 polymer ?
#
loop_
_entity_poly.entity_id
_entity_poly.type
_entity_poly.pdbx_seq_one_letter_code
_entity_poly.pdbx_strand_id
1 'polypeptide(L)'
;SSAASDVYKRQMSALTVVANIICAYTIPLHAGTALVIITGIAFGPQTGFLTGVLSRFVCNFFMGQGVWTPWEMAAWGLLGVLAGIAFYKPELVGYFDDKKEIVRKQARTGLSVMAVPVVCMVVSEIVGYIVYIFTEKPGETFFGWRLYAFGLAGIIMAVLLMRSRIPCNFITVTIFTFISVFVIYGGIMNIAAMMMNSTYTDSGSANISWEALKLLYITGAPYDAMHAGGAAVCAFLFGDGLLGKLTRARIKYGL
;
A
#
# COMPACT_ATOMS: atom_id res chain seq x y z
N SER A 1 27.16 -11.24 -3.10
CA SER A 1 26.04 -10.39 -2.64
C SER A 1 24.83 -10.44 -3.56
N SER A 2 24.95 -10.42 -4.89
CA SER A 2 23.81 -10.45 -5.81
C SER A 2 22.99 -11.74 -5.68
N ALA A 3 23.61 -12.90 -5.60
CA ALA A 3 22.93 -14.19 -5.49
C ALA A 3 22.07 -14.31 -4.23
N ALA A 4 22.57 -13.86 -3.07
CA ALA A 4 21.79 -13.86 -1.82
C ALA A 4 20.58 -12.90 -1.91
N SER A 5 20.76 -11.71 -2.51
CA SER A 5 19.67 -10.78 -2.76
C SER A 5 18.56 -11.39 -3.61
N ASP A 6 18.92 -12.11 -4.67
CA ASP A 6 17.95 -12.74 -5.56
C ASP A 6 17.20 -13.89 -4.88
N VAL A 7 17.87 -14.65 -3.99
CA VAL A 7 17.21 -15.67 -3.17
C VAL A 7 16.14 -15.03 -2.27
N TYR A 8 16.45 -13.96 -1.54
CA TYR A 8 15.48 -13.30 -0.66
C TYR A 8 14.31 -12.70 -1.43
N LYS A 9 14.54 -12.09 -2.59
CA LYS A 9 13.46 -11.59 -3.47
C LYS A 9 12.50 -12.70 -3.87
N ARG A 10 13.03 -13.85 -4.29
CA ARG A 10 12.23 -15.04 -4.65
C ARG A 10 11.46 -15.59 -3.45
N GLN A 11 12.13 -15.69 -2.29
CA GLN A 11 11.48 -16.16 -1.06
C GLN A 11 10.33 -15.23 -0.62
N MET A 12 10.53 -13.92 -0.66
CA MET A 12 9.46 -12.95 -0.32
C MET A 12 8.30 -13.02 -1.31
N SER A 13 8.58 -13.19 -2.60
CA SER A 13 7.51 -13.38 -3.59
C SER A 13 6.73 -14.67 -3.35
N ALA A 14 7.41 -15.79 -3.09
CA ALA A 14 6.76 -17.05 -2.78
C ALA A 14 5.95 -16.99 -1.49
N LEU A 15 6.49 -16.39 -0.42
CA LEU A 15 5.77 -16.19 0.83
C LEU A 15 4.51 -15.33 0.64
N THR A 16 4.63 -14.26 -0.15
CA THR A 16 3.50 -13.37 -0.48
C THR A 16 2.39 -14.13 -1.21
N VAL A 17 2.74 -14.95 -2.19
CA VAL A 17 1.78 -15.79 -2.93
C VAL A 17 1.08 -16.77 -2.00
N VAL A 18 1.83 -17.54 -1.23
CA VAL A 18 1.27 -18.55 -0.32
C VAL A 18 0.37 -17.90 0.73
N ALA A 19 0.82 -16.84 1.37
CA ALA A 19 0.03 -16.13 2.37
C ALA A 19 -1.26 -15.54 1.77
N ASN A 20 -1.19 -14.96 0.58
CA ASN A 20 -2.36 -14.41 -0.08
C ASN A 20 -3.38 -15.50 -0.45
N ILE A 21 -2.93 -16.63 -0.98
CA ILE A 21 -3.81 -17.75 -1.34
C ILE A 21 -4.47 -18.32 -0.09
N ILE A 22 -3.70 -18.58 0.98
CA ILE A 22 -4.26 -19.09 2.24
C ILE A 22 -5.34 -18.14 2.77
N CYS A 23 -5.05 -16.83 2.82
CA CYS A 23 -6.02 -15.86 3.31
C CYS A 23 -7.26 -15.78 2.42
N ALA A 24 -7.13 -15.85 1.11
CA ALA A 24 -8.25 -15.78 0.19
C ALA A 24 -9.26 -16.92 0.39
N TYR A 25 -8.79 -18.10 0.80
CA TYR A 25 -9.66 -19.28 1.03
C TYR A 25 -10.06 -19.51 2.48
N THR A 26 -9.51 -18.77 3.45
CA THR A 26 -9.75 -19.02 4.88
C THR A 26 -10.33 -17.82 5.60
N ILE A 27 -9.65 -16.70 5.61
CA ILE A 27 -9.99 -15.51 6.39
C ILE A 27 -9.88 -14.28 5.49
N PRO A 28 -10.81 -13.32 5.53
CA PRO A 28 -10.78 -12.12 4.69
C PRO A 28 -9.68 -11.13 5.12
N LEU A 29 -8.48 -11.64 5.34
CA LEU A 29 -7.28 -10.88 5.63
C LEU A 29 -6.43 -10.79 4.36
N HIS A 30 -5.89 -9.61 4.09
CA HIS A 30 -5.10 -9.36 2.88
C HIS A 30 -3.59 -9.39 3.21
N ALA A 31 -3.11 -10.56 3.68
CA ALA A 31 -1.72 -10.75 4.08
C ALA A 31 -0.73 -10.53 2.93
N GLY A 32 -1.09 -10.90 1.71
CA GLY A 32 -0.27 -10.65 0.53
C GLY A 32 0.04 -9.17 0.33
N THR A 33 -0.96 -8.31 0.44
CA THR A 33 -0.79 -6.85 0.34
C THR A 33 0.14 -6.31 1.42
N ALA A 34 -0.02 -6.75 2.68
CA ALA A 34 0.87 -6.36 3.77
C ALA A 34 2.32 -6.82 3.53
N LEU A 35 2.52 -8.04 3.02
CA LEU A 35 3.85 -8.58 2.73
C LEU A 35 4.57 -7.84 1.60
N VAL A 36 3.86 -7.37 0.58
CA VAL A 36 4.42 -6.51 -0.47
C VAL A 36 4.95 -5.21 0.12
N ILE A 37 4.17 -4.55 0.98
CA ILE A 37 4.58 -3.33 1.68
C ILE A 37 5.80 -3.60 2.57
N ILE A 38 5.77 -4.65 3.40
CA ILE A 38 6.88 -5.04 4.27
C ILE A 38 8.14 -5.33 3.45
N THR A 39 8.01 -5.98 2.30
CA THR A 39 9.13 -6.25 1.38
C THR A 39 9.75 -4.97 0.83
N GLY A 40 8.91 -4.01 0.43
CA GLY A 40 9.37 -2.68 0.00
C GLY A 40 10.15 -1.95 1.09
N ILE A 41 9.66 -1.99 2.33
CA ILE A 41 10.33 -1.39 3.49
C ILE A 41 11.68 -2.06 3.77
N ALA A 42 11.73 -3.40 3.73
CA ALA A 42 12.92 -4.15 4.09
C ALA A 42 14.02 -4.11 3.03
N PHE A 43 13.67 -4.22 1.75
CA PHE A 43 14.60 -4.42 0.64
C PHE A 43 14.59 -3.30 -0.40
N GLY A 44 13.80 -2.27 -0.20
CA GLY A 44 13.73 -1.10 -1.06
C GLY A 44 12.66 -1.14 -2.14
N PRO A 45 12.46 0.01 -2.83
CA PRO A 45 11.33 0.20 -3.73
C PRO A 45 11.33 -0.74 -4.94
N GLN A 46 12.50 -1.02 -5.52
CA GLN A 46 12.60 -1.92 -6.66
C GLN A 46 12.18 -3.36 -6.32
N THR A 47 12.63 -3.86 -5.15
CA THR A 47 12.28 -5.19 -4.68
C THR A 47 10.79 -5.24 -4.32
N GLY A 48 10.26 -4.21 -3.68
CA GLY A 48 8.84 -4.10 -3.38
C GLY A 48 7.97 -4.12 -4.64
N PHE A 49 8.37 -3.39 -5.68
CA PHE A 49 7.69 -3.39 -6.98
C PHE A 49 7.65 -4.79 -7.59
N LEU A 50 8.83 -5.41 -7.74
CA LEU A 50 8.93 -6.72 -8.37
C LEU A 50 8.15 -7.79 -7.59
N THR A 51 8.25 -7.77 -6.25
CA THR A 51 7.48 -8.69 -5.41
C THR A 51 5.98 -8.48 -5.60
N GLY A 52 5.50 -7.24 -5.62
CA GLY A 52 4.09 -6.93 -5.84
C GLY A 52 3.58 -7.44 -7.18
N VAL A 53 4.26 -7.07 -8.26
CA VAL A 53 3.88 -7.43 -9.64
C VAL A 53 3.90 -8.95 -9.83
N LEU A 54 5.01 -9.61 -9.48
CA LEU A 54 5.18 -11.05 -9.70
C LEU A 54 4.26 -11.87 -8.81
N SER A 55 4.13 -11.51 -7.53
CA SER A 55 3.27 -12.26 -6.62
C SER A 55 1.81 -12.17 -7.04
N ARG A 56 1.34 -11.00 -7.46
CA ARG A 56 -0.05 -10.86 -7.92
C ARG A 56 -0.31 -11.64 -9.20
N PHE A 57 0.62 -11.57 -10.14
CA PHE A 57 0.54 -12.37 -11.36
C PHE A 57 0.40 -13.87 -11.06
N VAL A 58 1.26 -14.40 -10.17
CA VAL A 58 1.22 -15.81 -9.78
C VAL A 58 -0.05 -16.15 -9.01
N CYS A 59 -0.49 -15.29 -8.06
CA CYS A 59 -1.75 -15.51 -7.34
C CYS A 59 -2.94 -15.70 -8.29
N ASN A 60 -2.98 -14.94 -9.38
CA ASN A 60 -4.10 -14.99 -10.32
C ASN A 60 -4.16 -16.29 -11.13
N PHE A 61 -3.11 -17.10 -11.20
CA PHE A 61 -3.23 -18.47 -11.74
C PHE A 61 -4.11 -19.36 -10.87
N PHE A 62 -4.17 -19.08 -9.57
CA PHE A 62 -5.00 -19.84 -8.61
C PHE A 62 -6.36 -19.17 -8.36
N MET A 63 -6.44 -17.85 -8.46
CA MET A 63 -7.64 -17.07 -8.16
C MET A 63 -8.42 -16.65 -9.40
N GLY A 64 -7.88 -16.89 -10.58
CA GLY A 64 -8.45 -16.54 -11.88
C GLY A 64 -7.70 -15.37 -12.53
N GLN A 65 -7.24 -15.60 -13.76
CA GLN A 65 -6.67 -14.58 -14.64
C GLN A 65 -7.77 -13.84 -15.38
N GLY A 66 -7.58 -12.56 -15.61
CA GLY A 66 -8.52 -11.75 -16.35
C GLY A 66 -7.97 -10.38 -16.73
N VAL A 67 -8.82 -9.56 -17.30
CA VAL A 67 -8.49 -8.18 -17.69
C VAL A 67 -8.16 -7.28 -16.49
N TRP A 68 -8.51 -7.70 -15.29
CA TRP A 68 -8.15 -7.05 -14.02
C TRP A 68 -6.71 -7.31 -13.60
N THR A 69 -6.08 -8.40 -14.06
CA THR A 69 -4.75 -8.81 -13.62
C THR A 69 -3.68 -7.72 -13.79
N PRO A 70 -3.56 -7.02 -14.91
CA PRO A 70 -2.56 -5.94 -15.04
C PRO A 70 -2.77 -4.79 -14.05
N TRP A 71 -4.03 -4.47 -13.75
CA TRP A 71 -4.38 -3.42 -12.79
C TRP A 71 -4.00 -3.80 -11.35
N GLU A 72 -4.27 -5.03 -10.97
CA GLU A 72 -3.88 -5.55 -9.67
C GLU A 72 -2.36 -5.64 -9.52
N MET A 73 -1.65 -6.05 -10.57
CA MET A 73 -0.18 -6.07 -10.60
C MET A 73 0.38 -4.66 -10.43
N ALA A 74 -0.17 -3.68 -11.15
CA ALA A 74 0.23 -2.28 -11.03
C ALA A 74 -0.04 -1.75 -9.61
N ALA A 75 -1.21 -2.02 -9.05
CA ALA A 75 -1.58 -1.57 -7.71
C ALA A 75 -0.64 -2.15 -6.63
N TRP A 76 -0.39 -3.46 -6.65
CA TRP A 76 0.55 -4.09 -5.71
C TRP A 76 1.98 -3.60 -5.91
N GLY A 77 2.43 -3.45 -7.15
CA GLY A 77 3.75 -2.90 -7.47
C GLY A 77 3.93 -1.50 -6.90
N LEU A 78 2.95 -0.62 -7.10
CA LEU A 78 2.97 0.75 -6.57
C LEU A 78 2.98 0.81 -5.05
N LEU A 79 2.20 -0.05 -4.36
CA LEU A 79 2.25 -0.14 -2.91
C LEU A 79 3.65 -0.51 -2.41
N GLY A 80 4.31 -1.48 -3.04
CA GLY A 80 5.68 -1.88 -2.72
C GLY A 80 6.71 -0.76 -2.96
N VAL A 81 6.58 -0.04 -4.07
CA VAL A 81 7.45 1.12 -4.39
C VAL A 81 7.30 2.21 -3.35
N LEU A 82 6.07 2.62 -3.06
CA LEU A 82 5.80 3.72 -2.13
C LEU A 82 6.26 3.40 -0.72
N ALA A 83 6.03 2.18 -0.26
CA ALA A 83 6.53 1.71 1.03
C ALA A 83 8.06 1.76 1.09
N GLY A 84 8.73 1.33 0.02
CA GLY A 84 10.19 1.42 -0.10
C GLY A 84 10.70 2.86 -0.10
N ILE A 85 10.06 3.77 -0.85
CA ILE A 85 10.45 5.19 -0.89
C ILE A 85 10.26 5.84 0.48
N ALA A 86 9.15 5.51 1.17
CA ALA A 86 8.83 6.11 2.47
C ALA A 86 9.77 5.66 3.59
N PHE A 87 10.12 4.37 3.65
CA PHE A 87 10.71 3.78 4.84
C PHE A 87 12.06 3.09 4.64
N TYR A 88 12.45 2.75 3.40
CA TYR A 88 13.71 2.08 3.17
C TYR A 88 14.90 3.01 3.43
N LYS A 89 15.82 2.57 4.30
CA LYS A 89 17.06 3.30 4.62
C LYS A 89 18.26 2.36 4.39
N PRO A 90 19.04 2.58 3.34
CA PRO A 90 20.24 1.78 3.09
C PRO A 90 21.31 1.95 4.16
N GLU A 91 21.36 3.12 4.81
CA GLU A 91 22.40 3.51 5.78
C GLU A 91 22.30 2.81 7.15
N LEU A 92 21.18 2.11 7.43
CA LEU A 92 21.00 1.39 8.70
C LEU A 92 21.85 0.12 8.83
N VAL A 93 22.68 -0.21 7.83
CA VAL A 93 23.54 -1.39 7.83
C VAL A 93 24.61 -1.38 8.92
N GLY A 94 24.97 -0.21 9.47
CA GLY A 94 26.00 -0.07 10.50
C GLY A 94 25.52 0.27 11.92
N TYR A 95 24.23 0.40 12.17
CA TYR A 95 23.72 1.09 13.38
C TYR A 95 23.13 0.17 14.48
N PHE A 96 23.32 -1.15 14.42
CA PHE A 96 22.62 -2.07 15.33
C PHE A 96 23.42 -2.53 16.56
N ASP A 97 24.50 -1.86 16.95
CA ASP A 97 25.29 -2.29 18.11
C ASP A 97 24.75 -1.79 19.46
N ASP A 98 23.76 -0.89 19.49
CA ASP A 98 23.20 -0.36 20.74
C ASP A 98 21.66 -0.45 20.82
N LYS A 99 21.18 -1.69 21.03
CA LYS A 99 19.74 -2.02 21.09
C LYS A 99 18.91 -1.18 22.07
N LYS A 100 19.47 -0.76 23.19
CA LYS A 100 18.71 -0.06 24.25
C LYS A 100 18.48 1.41 23.93
N GLU A 101 19.42 2.08 23.30
CA GLU A 101 19.32 3.49 22.96
C GLU A 101 18.41 3.71 21.75
N ILE A 102 18.45 2.78 20.79
CA ILE A 102 17.58 2.77 19.61
C ILE A 102 16.11 2.61 19.99
N VAL A 103 15.79 1.64 20.86
CA VAL A 103 14.41 1.41 21.35
C VAL A 103 13.91 2.64 22.12
N ARG A 104 14.74 3.30 22.89
CA ARG A 104 14.36 4.48 23.68
C ARG A 104 14.16 5.73 22.81
N LYS A 105 14.97 5.91 21.77
CA LYS A 105 14.77 6.95 20.74
C LYS A 105 13.54 6.66 19.88
N GLN A 106 13.31 5.41 19.50
CA GLN A 106 12.11 5.01 18.75
C GLN A 106 10.83 5.24 19.56
N ALA A 107 10.80 4.93 20.84
CA ALA A 107 9.63 5.15 21.69
C ALA A 107 9.31 6.65 21.88
N ARG A 108 10.32 7.52 21.98
CA ARG A 108 10.13 8.97 22.08
C ARG A 108 9.75 9.64 20.77
N THR A 109 10.23 9.12 19.64
CA THR A 109 9.90 9.63 18.30
C THR A 109 8.56 9.05 17.80
N GLY A 110 8.06 7.98 18.39
CA GLY A 110 6.91 7.23 17.92
C GLY A 110 5.65 8.08 17.73
N LEU A 111 5.31 8.93 18.70
CA LEU A 111 4.07 9.73 18.63
C LEU A 111 4.14 10.84 17.58
N SER A 112 5.26 11.56 17.49
CA SER A 112 5.46 12.63 16.50
C SER A 112 5.56 12.08 15.07
N VAL A 113 6.07 10.86 14.93
CA VAL A 113 6.22 10.15 13.66
C VAL A 113 4.88 9.63 13.14
N MET A 114 4.01 9.18 14.04
CA MET A 114 2.64 8.77 13.69
C MET A 114 1.79 9.97 13.27
N ALA A 115 2.05 11.13 13.84
CA ALA A 115 1.27 12.32 13.55
C ALA A 115 1.42 12.80 12.10
N VAL A 116 2.62 12.67 11.51
CA VAL A 116 2.88 13.21 10.16
C VAL A 116 1.97 12.63 9.08
N PRO A 117 1.85 11.31 8.88
CA PRO A 117 0.94 10.77 7.87
C PRO A 117 -0.52 11.15 8.14
N VAL A 118 -0.95 11.08 9.39
CA VAL A 118 -2.31 11.44 9.79
C VAL A 118 -2.58 12.91 9.55
N VAL A 119 -1.67 13.79 9.96
CA VAL A 119 -1.82 15.24 9.74
C VAL A 119 -1.82 15.57 8.25
N CYS A 120 -0.94 14.98 7.45
CA CYS A 120 -0.94 15.17 5.99
C CYS A 120 -2.26 14.75 5.35
N MET A 121 -2.82 13.62 5.77
CA MET A 121 -4.11 13.15 5.28
C MET A 121 -5.24 14.09 5.70
N VAL A 122 -5.32 14.45 6.97
CA VAL A 122 -6.36 15.34 7.50
C VAL A 122 -6.30 16.72 6.81
N VAL A 123 -5.10 17.29 6.70
CA VAL A 123 -4.93 18.60 6.01
C VAL A 123 -5.35 18.51 4.55
N SER A 124 -4.93 17.45 3.84
CA SER A 124 -5.29 17.26 2.44
C SER A 124 -6.80 17.09 2.26
N GLU A 125 -7.46 16.32 3.12
CA GLU A 125 -8.91 16.12 3.07
C GLU A 125 -9.69 17.39 3.45
N ILE A 126 -9.19 18.18 4.41
CA ILE A 126 -9.78 19.50 4.73
C ILE A 126 -9.69 20.44 3.52
N VAL A 127 -8.54 20.49 2.86
CA VAL A 127 -8.39 21.28 1.62
C VAL A 127 -9.35 20.77 0.54
N GLY A 128 -9.46 19.46 0.39
CA GLY A 128 -10.41 18.82 -0.52
C GLY A 128 -11.86 19.19 -0.24
N TYR A 129 -12.23 19.21 1.04
CA TYR A 129 -13.58 19.61 1.47
C TYR A 129 -13.85 21.10 1.22
N ILE A 130 -12.87 21.96 1.47
CA ILE A 130 -12.97 23.40 1.14
C ILE A 130 -13.17 23.58 -0.37
N VAL A 131 -12.36 22.92 -1.19
CA VAL A 131 -12.51 22.95 -2.66
C VAL A 131 -13.90 22.45 -3.07
N TYR A 132 -14.41 21.40 -2.42
CA TYR A 132 -15.75 20.89 -2.68
C TYR A 132 -16.82 21.97 -2.43
N ILE A 133 -16.80 22.66 -1.29
CA ILE A 133 -17.78 23.70 -0.96
C ILE A 133 -17.81 24.80 -2.04
N PHE A 134 -16.64 25.21 -2.57
CA PHE A 134 -16.58 26.26 -3.60
C PHE A 134 -16.87 25.77 -5.02
N THR A 135 -16.85 24.47 -5.27
CA THR A 135 -17.01 23.88 -6.62
C THR A 135 -18.18 22.91 -6.72
N GLU A 136 -19.01 22.84 -5.68
CA GLU A 136 -20.13 21.93 -5.59
C GLU A 136 -21.10 22.12 -6.77
N LYS A 137 -21.45 20.99 -7.40
CA LYS A 137 -22.52 20.93 -8.40
C LYS A 137 -23.70 20.15 -7.82
N PRO A 138 -24.93 20.47 -8.24
CA PRO A 138 -26.11 19.73 -7.79
C PRO A 138 -25.95 18.21 -8.00
N GLY A 139 -26.13 17.45 -6.92
CA GLY A 139 -26.01 15.98 -6.95
C GLY A 139 -24.60 15.42 -6.74
N GLU A 140 -23.57 16.24 -6.55
CA GLU A 140 -22.24 15.78 -6.18
C GLU A 140 -22.12 15.62 -4.65
N THR A 141 -21.34 14.61 -4.24
CA THR A 141 -20.97 14.40 -2.83
C THR A 141 -19.46 14.51 -2.67
N PHE A 142 -19.02 14.94 -1.50
CA PHE A 142 -17.58 14.94 -1.17
C PHE A 142 -17.04 13.50 -1.12
N PHE A 143 -17.81 12.59 -0.53
CA PHE A 143 -17.46 11.18 -0.40
C PHE A 143 -17.57 10.47 -1.76
N GLY A 144 -16.45 10.29 -2.41
CA GLY A 144 -16.34 9.66 -3.73
C GLY A 144 -14.92 9.88 -4.27
N TRP A 145 -14.80 10.20 -5.55
CA TRP A 145 -13.50 10.38 -6.19
C TRP A 145 -12.60 11.43 -5.52
N ARG A 146 -13.19 12.46 -4.88
CA ARG A 146 -12.43 13.52 -4.19
C ARG A 146 -11.67 12.96 -3.00
N LEU A 147 -12.27 12.06 -2.23
CA LEU A 147 -11.60 11.38 -1.12
C LEU A 147 -10.33 10.65 -1.59
N TYR A 148 -10.39 9.97 -2.73
CA TYR A 148 -9.22 9.28 -3.28
C TYR A 148 -8.18 10.25 -3.85
N ALA A 149 -8.62 11.31 -4.54
CA ALA A 149 -7.72 12.29 -5.13
C ALA A 149 -6.95 13.09 -4.06
N PHE A 150 -7.65 13.62 -3.06
CA PHE A 150 -7.02 14.34 -1.96
C PHE A 150 -6.27 13.40 -1.01
N GLY A 151 -6.77 12.17 -0.83
CA GLY A 151 -6.04 11.10 -0.15
C GLY A 151 -4.70 10.80 -0.81
N LEU A 152 -4.66 10.70 -2.14
CA LEU A 152 -3.41 10.52 -2.89
C LEU A 152 -2.45 11.70 -2.69
N ALA A 153 -2.95 12.93 -2.73
CA ALA A 153 -2.14 14.13 -2.45
C ALA A 153 -1.57 14.09 -1.03
N GLY A 154 -2.38 13.70 -0.03
CA GLY A 154 -1.96 13.51 1.35
C GLY A 154 -0.88 12.44 1.51
N ILE A 155 -1.00 11.30 0.82
CA ILE A 155 0.03 10.25 0.82
C ILE A 155 1.34 10.76 0.21
N ILE A 156 1.29 11.40 -0.94
CA ILE A 156 2.48 11.94 -1.59
C ILE A 156 3.18 12.93 -0.66
N MET A 157 2.45 13.85 -0.05
CA MET A 157 2.99 14.80 0.91
C MET A 157 3.60 14.09 2.13
N ALA A 158 2.92 13.08 2.68
CA ALA A 158 3.44 12.28 3.78
C ALA A 158 4.74 11.56 3.39
N VAL A 159 4.78 10.88 2.25
CA VAL A 159 5.97 10.16 1.76
C VAL A 159 7.15 11.12 1.58
N LEU A 160 6.93 12.29 0.98
CA LEU A 160 8.00 13.29 0.79
C LEU A 160 8.55 13.82 2.11
N LEU A 161 7.68 14.10 3.09
CA LEU A 161 8.09 14.54 4.41
C LEU A 161 8.75 13.43 5.22
N MET A 162 8.30 12.19 5.05
CA MET A 162 8.79 11.03 5.80
C MET A 162 10.13 10.49 5.29
N ARG A 163 10.43 10.65 4.00
CA ARG A 163 11.60 10.06 3.36
C ARG A 163 12.93 10.27 4.10
N SER A 164 13.09 11.38 4.81
CA SER A 164 14.36 11.75 5.44
C SER A 164 14.40 11.60 6.96
N ARG A 165 13.28 11.45 7.66
CA ARG A 165 13.22 11.74 9.11
C ARG A 165 12.57 10.69 9.99
N ILE A 166 11.93 9.65 9.46
CA ILE A 166 11.02 8.81 10.23
C ILE A 166 11.57 7.42 10.45
N PRO A 167 11.74 6.96 11.71
CA PRO A 167 11.97 5.56 12.00
C PRO A 167 10.70 4.75 11.71
N CYS A 168 10.88 3.58 11.11
CA CYS A 168 9.80 2.66 10.82
C CYS A 168 9.43 1.91 12.11
N ASN A 169 8.23 2.12 12.62
CA ASN A 169 7.66 1.31 13.68
C ASN A 169 6.37 0.63 13.19
N PHE A 170 5.91 -0.39 13.92
CA PHE A 170 4.76 -1.20 13.50
C PHE A 170 3.46 -0.39 13.38
N ILE A 171 3.26 0.64 14.20
CA ILE A 171 2.07 1.51 14.15
C ILE A 171 2.09 2.38 12.90
N THR A 172 3.25 2.99 12.59
CA THR A 172 3.41 3.80 11.38
C THR A 172 3.21 2.96 10.13
N VAL A 173 3.74 1.74 10.10
CA VAL A 173 3.53 0.79 8.99
C VAL A 173 2.05 0.41 8.87
N THR A 174 1.37 0.18 9.98
CA THR A 174 -0.06 -0.16 9.99
C THR A 174 -0.90 0.97 9.42
N ILE A 175 -0.69 2.20 9.88
CA ILE A 175 -1.39 3.39 9.39
C ILE A 175 -1.09 3.62 7.90
N PHE A 176 0.18 3.55 7.51
CA PHE A 176 0.58 3.69 6.11
C PHE A 176 -0.07 2.61 5.23
N THR A 177 -0.12 1.37 5.71
CA THR A 177 -0.76 0.26 5.00
C THR A 177 -2.23 0.54 4.77
N PHE A 178 -2.97 0.94 5.82
CA PHE A 178 -4.39 1.26 5.66
C PHE A 178 -4.61 2.37 4.63
N ILE A 179 -3.94 3.50 4.80
CA ILE A 179 -4.13 4.67 3.93
C ILE A 179 -3.73 4.36 2.49
N SER A 180 -2.55 3.77 2.28
CA SER A 180 -2.03 3.49 0.93
C SER A 180 -2.87 2.44 0.20
N VAL A 181 -3.32 1.40 0.90
CA VAL A 181 -4.18 0.37 0.29
C VAL A 181 -5.55 0.96 -0.06
N PHE A 182 -6.18 1.69 0.86
CA PHE A 182 -7.46 2.33 0.58
C PHE A 182 -7.38 3.25 -0.64
N VAL A 183 -6.42 4.17 -0.66
CA VAL A 183 -6.35 5.22 -1.70
C VAL A 183 -5.79 4.66 -3.02
N ILE A 184 -4.69 3.93 -2.98
CA ILE A 184 -3.97 3.52 -4.19
C ILE A 184 -4.59 2.27 -4.79
N TYR A 185 -4.71 1.20 -3.99
CA TYR A 185 -5.30 -0.03 -4.50
C TYR A 185 -6.77 0.18 -4.85
N GLY A 186 -7.57 0.74 -3.94
CA GLY A 186 -8.96 1.07 -4.19
C GLY A 186 -9.13 2.04 -5.35
N GLY A 187 -8.33 3.11 -5.40
CA GLY A 187 -8.36 4.08 -6.50
C GLY A 187 -8.10 3.44 -7.87
N ILE A 188 -7.09 2.61 -7.99
CA ILE A 188 -6.75 1.90 -9.24
C ILE A 188 -7.84 0.88 -9.60
N MET A 189 -8.33 0.11 -8.63
CA MET A 189 -9.33 -0.93 -8.90
C MET A 189 -10.69 -0.37 -9.27
N ASN A 190 -11.08 0.80 -8.77
CA ASN A 190 -12.30 1.48 -9.20
C ASN A 190 -12.20 1.96 -10.66
N ILE A 191 -11.04 2.47 -11.08
CA ILE A 191 -10.77 2.80 -12.49
C ILE A 191 -10.81 1.53 -13.35
N ALA A 192 -10.17 0.46 -12.90
CA ALA A 192 -10.18 -0.83 -13.58
C ALA A 192 -11.60 -1.38 -13.76
N ALA A 193 -12.44 -1.30 -12.72
CA ALA A 193 -13.83 -1.73 -12.76
C ALA A 193 -14.64 -0.96 -13.81
N MET A 194 -14.44 0.36 -13.91
CA MET A 194 -15.08 1.15 -14.95
C MET A 194 -14.66 0.70 -16.35
N MET A 195 -13.36 0.50 -16.57
CA MET A 195 -12.86 0.06 -17.87
C MET A 195 -13.33 -1.35 -18.24
N MET A 196 -13.41 -2.25 -17.27
CA MET A 196 -13.95 -3.61 -17.49
C MET A 196 -15.44 -3.58 -17.85
N ASN A 197 -16.24 -2.80 -17.14
CA ASN A 197 -17.66 -2.66 -17.43
C ASN A 197 -17.93 -2.11 -18.84
N SER A 198 -17.08 -1.18 -19.31
CA SER A 198 -17.20 -0.65 -20.66
C SER A 198 -16.90 -1.68 -21.76
N THR A 199 -16.07 -2.68 -21.45
CA THR A 199 -15.68 -3.73 -22.40
C THR A 199 -16.75 -4.81 -22.56
N TYR A 200 -17.63 -4.99 -21.56
CA TYR A 200 -18.69 -6.03 -21.57
C TYR A 200 -20.06 -5.53 -22.02
N THR A 201 -20.22 -4.25 -22.35
CA THR A 201 -21.48 -3.75 -22.92
C THR A 201 -21.50 -3.97 -24.43
N ASP A 202 -22.48 -4.72 -24.91
CA ASP A 202 -22.71 -5.12 -26.32
C ASP A 202 -22.88 -3.96 -27.33
N SER A 203 -22.83 -2.73 -26.87
CA SER A 203 -23.07 -1.53 -27.69
C SER A 203 -21.86 -0.99 -28.44
N GLY A 204 -20.71 -1.66 -28.39
CA GLY A 204 -19.51 -1.29 -29.18
C GLY A 204 -18.88 0.10 -28.87
N SER A 205 -19.52 0.90 -28.04
CA SER A 205 -19.00 2.17 -27.55
C SER A 205 -18.69 2.03 -26.07
N ALA A 206 -17.42 2.10 -25.71
CA ALA A 206 -17.00 2.20 -24.33
C ALA A 206 -17.58 3.50 -23.74
N ASN A 207 -18.73 3.44 -23.11
CA ASN A 207 -19.28 4.55 -22.34
C ASN A 207 -18.44 4.72 -21.07
N ILE A 208 -17.23 5.22 -21.24
CA ILE A 208 -16.41 5.72 -20.15
C ILE A 208 -17.07 7.01 -19.68
N SER A 209 -18.00 6.88 -18.74
CA SER A 209 -18.76 7.98 -18.21
C SER A 209 -18.14 8.40 -16.89
N TRP A 210 -17.84 9.69 -16.75
CA TRP A 210 -17.38 10.27 -15.50
C TRP A 210 -18.37 10.02 -14.35
N GLU A 211 -19.65 9.96 -14.65
CA GLU A 211 -20.71 9.66 -13.68
C GLU A 211 -20.62 8.21 -13.17
N ALA A 212 -20.32 7.25 -14.04
CA ALA A 212 -20.11 5.85 -13.66
C ALA A 212 -18.87 5.72 -12.75
N LEU A 213 -17.78 6.43 -13.04
CA LEU A 213 -16.58 6.43 -12.20
C LEU A 213 -16.86 7.00 -10.81
N LYS A 214 -17.59 8.11 -10.73
CA LYS A 214 -18.00 8.69 -9.44
C LYS A 214 -18.80 7.69 -8.60
N LEU A 215 -19.74 7.00 -9.23
CA LEU A 215 -20.56 6.00 -8.55
C LEU A 215 -19.70 4.82 -8.04
N LEU A 216 -18.74 4.35 -8.83
CA LEU A 216 -17.83 3.28 -8.42
C LEU A 216 -16.98 3.67 -7.20
N TYR A 217 -16.50 4.91 -7.13
CA TYR A 217 -15.76 5.39 -5.96
C TYR A 217 -16.63 5.46 -4.69
N ILE A 218 -17.91 5.77 -4.82
CA ILE A 218 -18.82 5.79 -3.67
C ILE A 218 -19.17 4.37 -3.23
N THR A 219 -19.55 3.51 -4.17
CA THR A 219 -20.00 2.14 -3.89
C THR A 219 -18.84 1.21 -3.54
N GLY A 220 -17.65 1.45 -4.08
CA GLY A 220 -16.44 0.68 -3.81
C GLY A 220 -15.78 1.00 -2.47
N ALA A 221 -15.99 2.20 -1.91
CA ALA A 221 -15.32 2.65 -0.70
C ALA A 221 -15.45 1.70 0.51
N PRO A 222 -16.60 1.10 0.82
CA PRO A 222 -16.70 0.12 1.90
C PRO A 222 -15.83 -1.12 1.67
N TYR A 223 -15.78 -1.62 0.43
CA TYR A 223 -14.94 -2.75 0.06
C TYR A 223 -13.45 -2.40 0.16
N ASP A 224 -13.07 -1.23 -0.34
CA ASP A 224 -11.70 -0.73 -0.25
C ASP A 224 -11.26 -0.57 1.21
N ALA A 225 -12.16 -0.10 2.09
CA ALA A 225 -11.90 0.00 3.52
C ALA A 225 -11.72 -1.37 4.19
N MET A 226 -12.50 -2.38 3.78
CA MET A 226 -12.34 -3.75 4.28
C MET A 226 -11.00 -4.35 3.84
N HIS A 227 -10.61 -4.17 2.59
CA HIS A 227 -9.32 -4.61 2.08
C HIS A 227 -8.17 -3.92 2.83
N ALA A 228 -8.23 -2.60 2.94
CA ALA A 228 -7.23 -1.82 3.66
C ALA A 228 -7.14 -2.22 5.14
N GLY A 229 -8.29 -2.44 5.79
CA GLY A 229 -8.36 -2.92 7.17
C GLY A 229 -7.74 -4.29 7.36
N GLY A 230 -8.05 -5.25 6.50
CA GLY A 230 -7.45 -6.59 6.52
C GLY A 230 -5.93 -6.57 6.34
N ALA A 231 -5.43 -5.77 5.39
CA ALA A 231 -3.99 -5.60 5.20
C ALA A 231 -3.32 -4.91 6.40
N ALA A 232 -3.96 -3.89 6.98
CA ALA A 232 -3.47 -3.17 8.16
C ALA A 232 -3.39 -4.07 9.39
N VAL A 233 -4.39 -4.93 9.62
CA VAL A 233 -4.38 -5.93 10.70
C VAL A 233 -3.19 -6.88 10.53
N CYS A 234 -2.94 -7.38 9.32
CA CYS A 234 -1.76 -8.21 9.05
C CYS A 234 -0.46 -7.45 9.30
N ALA A 235 -0.35 -6.19 8.88
CA ALA A 235 0.82 -5.36 9.14
C ALA A 235 1.03 -5.11 10.64
N PHE A 236 -0.04 -4.91 11.40
CA PHE A 236 0.01 -4.74 12.86
C PHE A 236 0.51 -6.00 13.58
N LEU A 237 -0.07 -7.16 13.24
CA LEU A 237 0.24 -8.42 13.92
C LEU A 237 1.63 -8.97 13.59
N PHE A 238 2.06 -8.84 12.35
CA PHE A 238 3.26 -9.52 11.85
C PHE A 238 4.38 -8.55 11.44
N GLY A 239 4.06 -7.26 11.24
CA GLY A 239 4.98 -6.29 10.63
C GLY A 239 6.29 -6.12 11.39
N ASP A 240 6.22 -5.89 12.71
CA ASP A 240 7.40 -5.63 13.53
C ASP A 240 8.34 -6.85 13.59
N GLY A 241 7.77 -8.03 13.87
CA GLY A 241 8.54 -9.28 13.95
C GLY A 241 9.20 -9.65 12.61
N LEU A 242 8.49 -9.45 11.51
CA LEU A 242 8.98 -9.77 10.18
C LEU A 242 10.02 -8.76 9.71
N LEU A 243 9.77 -7.45 9.86
CA LEU A 243 10.73 -6.40 9.53
C LEU A 243 12.04 -6.57 10.29
N GLY A 244 11.96 -6.89 11.59
CA GLY A 244 13.15 -7.13 12.40
C GLY A 244 13.97 -8.34 11.91
N LYS A 245 13.33 -9.41 11.43
CA LYS A 245 14.01 -10.58 10.85
C LYS A 245 14.62 -10.26 9.48
N LEU A 246 13.86 -9.60 8.60
CA LEU A 246 14.30 -9.22 7.26
C LEU A 246 15.45 -8.21 7.29
N THR A 247 15.38 -7.22 8.18
CA THR A 247 16.46 -6.26 8.37
C THR A 247 17.75 -6.93 8.86
N ARG A 248 17.65 -7.87 9.81
CA ARG A 248 18.82 -8.67 10.25
C ARG A 248 19.40 -9.52 9.12
N ALA A 249 18.56 -10.12 8.30
CA ALA A 249 19.00 -10.89 7.14
C ALA A 249 19.73 -9.98 6.14
N ARG A 250 19.16 -8.81 5.85
CA ARG A 250 19.78 -7.81 4.96
C ARG A 250 21.18 -7.42 5.43
N ILE A 251 21.34 -7.11 6.71
CA ILE A 251 22.64 -6.72 7.29
C ILE A 251 23.62 -7.87 7.22
N LYS A 252 23.20 -9.09 7.62
CA LYS A 252 24.06 -10.26 7.66
C LYS A 252 24.61 -10.66 6.29
N TYR A 253 23.82 -10.48 5.25
CA TYR A 253 24.17 -10.93 3.89
C TYR A 253 24.55 -9.78 2.95
N GLY A 254 24.57 -8.53 3.41
CA GLY A 254 24.95 -7.35 2.62
C GLY A 254 23.98 -7.08 1.46
N LEU A 255 22.66 -7.20 1.70
CA LEU A 255 21.60 -7.07 0.70
C LEU A 255 21.13 -5.62 0.53
#